data_652af32eaf1cfb180e9ca12ae362c441
#
_entry.id   652af32eaf1cfb180e9ca12ae362c441
#
_cell.length_a   1.000
_cell.length_b   1.000
_cell.length_c   1.000
_cell.angle_alpha   90.00
_cell.angle_beta   90.00
_cell.angle_gamma   90.00
#
_symmetry.space_group_name_H-M   'P 1'
#
loop_
_entity.id
_entity.type
_entity.pdbx_description
1 polymer ?
#
loop_
_entity_poly.entity_id
_entity_poly.type
_entity_poly.pdbx_seq_one_letter_code
_entity_poly.pdbx_strand_id
1 'polypeptide(L)'
;MITAITHSNLIKKHWNWHSNIRFNNFSDFIIEIPKHGFTHCDAPAHMIKNGKSLTECKLDKLCGWASLIDVSECLGDKPINDELLEKKGKNILEGDIIVLRSNLNDNYPNSSEDYWKFSPFLDDSGSKWLVEKKPKAIVFDFPQDRAAKDLQFRIVKNHEFTEHQIILGADIMHVEHAIKLNLIKNERFYLFSLPINLPNADGGNCTPISIFGLKEKDYKIVDHSSVMDNNDIFKSYLTLSFNNGDQ
;
A
#
# COMPACT_ATOMS: atom_id res chain seq x y z
N MET A 1 -2.80 0.29 18.79
CA MET A 1 -2.93 1.75 18.57
C MET A 1 -2.16 2.06 17.30
N ILE A 2 -2.87 2.42 16.23
CA ILE A 2 -2.24 2.79 14.96
C ILE A 2 -2.07 4.29 15.01
N THR A 3 -0.84 4.75 15.00
CA THR A 3 -0.56 6.19 14.95
C THR A 3 -0.28 6.55 13.50
N ALA A 4 -1.12 7.36 12.90
CA ALA A 4 -0.80 7.97 11.62
C ALA A 4 0.50 8.77 11.77
N ILE A 5 1.44 8.55 10.89
CA ILE A 5 2.69 9.31 10.91
C ILE A 5 2.56 10.45 9.92
N THR A 6 2.64 11.64 10.44
CA THR A 6 2.78 12.85 9.64
C THR A 6 4.25 13.18 9.47
N HIS A 7 4.67 13.35 8.25
CA HIS A 7 6.00 13.84 7.89
C HIS A 7 6.10 15.33 8.07
N SER A 8 6.73 15.81 9.11
CA SER A 8 6.71 17.23 9.43
C SER A 8 7.49 18.13 8.47
N ASN A 9 8.58 17.67 7.88
CA ASN A 9 9.46 18.54 7.08
C ASN A 9 9.28 18.41 5.56
N LEU A 10 9.01 17.23 5.02
CA LEU A 10 8.63 17.04 3.61
C LEU A 10 7.25 17.63 3.33
N ILE A 11 6.32 17.51 4.27
CA ILE A 11 4.99 18.10 4.20
C ILE A 11 5.05 19.61 3.98
N LYS A 12 5.88 20.31 4.74
CA LYS A 12 6.01 21.77 4.60
C LYS A 12 6.53 22.21 3.23
N LYS A 13 7.22 21.35 2.51
CA LYS A 13 7.83 21.67 1.21
C LYS A 13 6.92 21.32 0.03
N HIS A 14 6.03 20.32 0.17
CA HIS A 14 5.25 19.76 -0.94
C HIS A 14 3.73 19.82 -0.75
N TRP A 15 3.24 20.07 0.46
CA TRP A 15 1.82 20.03 0.76
C TRP A 15 1.37 21.30 1.47
N ASN A 16 0.32 21.90 0.93
CA ASN A 16 -0.28 23.09 1.51
C ASN A 16 -1.43 22.66 2.43
N TRP A 17 -1.31 23.03 3.70
CA TRP A 17 -2.40 22.90 4.66
C TRP A 17 -3.16 24.23 4.68
N HIS A 18 -4.43 24.19 4.34
CA HIS A 18 -5.29 25.35 4.46
C HIS A 18 -6.23 25.14 5.65
N SER A 19 -6.01 25.89 6.72
CA SER A 19 -7.00 25.97 7.79
C SER A 19 -7.87 27.18 7.50
N ASN A 20 -9.11 26.97 7.16
CA ASN A 20 -10.08 28.06 7.05
C ASN A 20 -11.45 27.60 7.42
N ILE A 21 -12.15 28.46 8.07
CA ILE A 21 -13.59 28.58 8.28
C ILE A 21 -14.00 28.08 9.65
N ARG A 22 -14.33 29.04 10.48
CA ARG A 22 -15.14 28.83 11.66
C ARG A 22 -16.57 29.20 11.38
N PHE A 23 -17.47 28.24 11.44
CA PHE A 23 -18.90 28.48 11.45
C PHE A 23 -19.46 28.08 12.81
N ASN A 24 -20.10 29.02 13.54
CA ASN A 24 -20.94 28.70 14.72
C ASN A 24 -20.38 27.65 15.68
N ASN A 25 -19.19 27.82 16.19
CA ASN A 25 -18.49 26.88 17.08
C ASN A 25 -17.92 25.61 16.44
N PHE A 26 -17.96 25.46 15.12
CA PHE A 26 -17.28 24.39 14.40
C PHE A 26 -15.97 24.92 13.81
N SER A 27 -14.95 24.07 13.81
CA SER A 27 -13.72 24.29 13.03
C SER A 27 -13.79 23.36 11.84
N ASP A 28 -13.68 23.93 10.66
CA ASP A 28 -13.52 23.17 9.41
C ASP A 28 -12.17 23.52 8.78
N PHE A 29 -11.52 22.55 8.15
CA PHE A 29 -10.28 22.77 7.43
C PHE A 29 -10.24 21.95 6.17
N ILE A 30 -9.68 22.55 5.15
CA ILE A 30 -9.36 21.88 3.91
C ILE A 30 -7.95 21.30 4.06
N ILE A 31 -7.81 20.02 3.76
CA ILE A 31 -6.52 19.34 3.68
C ILE A 31 -6.24 19.05 2.22
N GLU A 32 -5.12 19.54 1.72
CA GLU A 32 -4.63 19.23 0.40
C GLU A 32 -3.42 18.29 0.54
N ILE A 33 -3.58 17.04 0.12
CA ILE A 33 -2.53 16.03 0.18
C ILE A 33 -2.39 15.35 -1.19
N PRO A 34 -1.18 15.00 -1.62
CA PRO A 34 -0.99 14.23 -2.83
C PRO A 34 -1.55 12.82 -2.64
N LYS A 35 -2.20 12.28 -3.68
CA LYS A 35 -2.73 10.91 -3.70
C LYS A 35 -1.65 9.87 -3.46
N HIS A 36 -0.46 10.12 -4.01
CA HIS A 36 0.74 9.28 -3.91
C HIS A 36 1.71 9.83 -2.87
N GLY A 37 1.19 10.19 -1.71
CA GLY A 37 1.98 10.65 -0.58
C GLY A 37 1.64 9.91 0.70
N PHE A 38 2.59 9.76 1.61
CA PHE A 38 2.46 8.96 2.83
C PHE A 38 2.14 7.49 2.52
N THR A 39 1.49 6.79 3.45
CA THR A 39 0.95 5.46 3.17
C THR A 39 -0.25 5.61 2.25
N HIS A 40 -0.15 5.07 1.07
CA HIS A 40 -1.17 5.15 0.02
C HIS A 40 -1.20 3.87 -0.79
N CYS A 41 -2.26 3.67 -1.54
CA CYS A 41 -2.34 2.60 -2.53
C CYS A 41 -2.32 3.17 -3.93
N ASP A 42 -1.81 2.38 -4.87
CA ASP A 42 -1.80 2.65 -6.29
C ASP A 42 -2.73 1.69 -7.02
N ALA A 43 -3.54 2.27 -7.90
CA ALA A 43 -4.32 1.55 -8.88
C ALA A 43 -3.54 1.44 -10.20
N PRO A 44 -3.87 0.48 -11.09
CA PRO A 44 -3.20 0.33 -12.38
C PRO A 44 -3.10 1.63 -13.21
N ALA A 45 -4.11 2.51 -13.14
CA ALA A 45 -4.11 3.79 -13.85
C ALA A 45 -2.94 4.71 -13.48
N HIS A 46 -2.27 4.48 -12.33
CA HIS A 46 -1.12 5.30 -11.92
C HIS A 46 0.01 5.26 -12.96
N MET A 47 0.38 4.08 -13.43
CA MET A 47 1.51 3.91 -14.34
C MET A 47 1.14 3.24 -15.66
N ILE A 48 -0.02 2.57 -15.75
CA ILE A 48 -0.42 1.79 -16.92
C ILE A 48 -1.42 2.58 -17.77
N LYS A 49 -1.07 2.78 -19.04
CA LYS A 49 -1.97 3.43 -20.00
C LYS A 49 -3.28 2.65 -20.11
N ASN A 50 -4.41 3.31 -19.91
CA ASN A 50 -5.74 2.71 -19.83
C ASN A 50 -5.90 1.67 -18.71
N GLY A 51 -5.06 1.73 -17.69
CA GLY A 51 -5.22 0.95 -16.47
C GLY A 51 -6.48 1.34 -15.71
N LYS A 52 -6.97 0.45 -14.87
CA LYS A 52 -8.15 0.72 -14.01
C LYS A 52 -7.85 1.81 -13.00
N SER A 53 -8.76 2.74 -12.86
CA SER A 53 -8.78 3.71 -11.76
C SER A 53 -9.11 3.02 -10.43
N LEU A 54 -8.93 3.73 -9.33
CA LEU A 54 -9.20 3.21 -7.99
C LEU A 54 -10.66 2.73 -7.83
N THR A 55 -11.62 3.47 -8.40
CA THR A 55 -13.05 3.12 -8.35
C THR A 55 -13.44 1.95 -9.25
N GLU A 56 -12.60 1.59 -10.23
CA GLU A 56 -12.80 0.43 -11.09
C GLU A 56 -12.15 -0.84 -10.52
N CYS A 57 -11.29 -0.69 -9.51
CA CYS A 57 -10.70 -1.81 -8.80
C CYS A 57 -11.67 -2.31 -7.71
N LYS A 58 -11.70 -3.63 -7.51
CA LYS A 58 -12.46 -4.21 -6.41
C LYS A 58 -11.78 -3.90 -5.07
N LEU A 59 -12.53 -3.42 -4.09
CA LEU A 59 -11.99 -3.09 -2.75
C LEU A 59 -11.48 -4.32 -2.00
N ASP A 60 -12.03 -5.51 -2.26
CA ASP A 60 -11.60 -6.75 -1.64
C ASP A 60 -10.15 -7.14 -2.00
N LYS A 61 -9.57 -6.54 -3.05
CA LYS A 61 -8.14 -6.69 -3.34
C LYS A 61 -7.25 -6.19 -2.21
N LEU A 62 -7.70 -5.14 -1.50
CA LEU A 62 -6.95 -4.52 -0.40
C LEU A 62 -7.36 -5.04 0.99
N CYS A 63 -8.15 -6.12 1.03
CA CYS A 63 -8.60 -6.77 2.26
C CYS A 63 -8.45 -8.28 2.14
N GLY A 64 -7.83 -8.91 3.14
CA GLY A 64 -7.67 -10.35 3.09
C GLY A 64 -6.58 -10.88 4.01
N TRP A 65 -6.34 -12.17 3.88
CA TRP A 65 -5.18 -12.80 4.48
C TRP A 65 -3.92 -12.22 3.89
N ALA A 66 -2.96 -11.95 4.74
CA ALA A 66 -1.68 -11.39 4.39
C ALA A 66 -0.55 -12.29 4.88
N SER A 67 0.47 -12.43 4.05
CA SER A 67 1.71 -13.13 4.36
C SER A 67 2.88 -12.16 4.39
N LEU A 68 3.63 -12.16 5.50
CA LEU A 68 4.78 -11.28 5.70
C LEU A 68 6.06 -11.96 5.23
N ILE A 69 6.84 -11.24 4.42
CA ILE A 69 8.22 -11.58 4.07
C ILE A 69 9.14 -10.52 4.64
N ASP A 70 10.10 -10.93 5.46
CA ASP A 70 11.12 -10.04 5.99
C ASP A 70 12.28 -9.91 4.97
N VAL A 71 12.44 -8.70 4.45
CA VAL A 71 13.50 -8.34 3.49
C VAL A 71 14.48 -7.31 4.07
N SER A 72 14.54 -7.21 5.40
CA SER A 72 15.39 -6.22 6.09
C SER A 72 16.88 -6.35 5.78
N GLU A 73 17.35 -7.52 5.36
CA GLU A 73 18.72 -7.73 4.91
C GLU A 73 19.07 -6.98 3.60
N CYS A 74 18.03 -6.48 2.90
CA CYS A 74 18.21 -5.68 1.69
C CYS A 74 18.36 -4.18 1.95
N LEU A 75 18.30 -3.73 3.20
CA LEU A 75 18.67 -2.35 3.54
C LEU A 75 20.07 -2.02 3.02
N GLY A 76 20.31 -0.77 2.63
CA GLY A 76 21.57 -0.33 2.06
C GLY A 76 21.61 -0.38 0.53
N ASP A 77 20.48 -0.07 -0.12
CA ASP A 77 20.36 0.01 -1.58
C ASP A 77 20.60 -1.34 -2.29
N LYS A 78 20.05 -2.43 -1.70
CA LYS A 78 20.20 -3.76 -2.26
C LYS A 78 18.93 -4.22 -2.96
N PRO A 79 19.05 -5.01 -4.03
CA PRO A 79 17.91 -5.56 -4.74
C PRO A 79 17.22 -6.65 -3.91
N ILE A 80 15.91 -6.71 -4.06
CA ILE A 80 15.06 -7.83 -3.64
C ILE A 80 14.75 -8.63 -4.90
N ASN A 81 15.40 -9.77 -5.05
CA ASN A 81 15.29 -10.63 -6.21
C ASN A 81 14.43 -11.87 -5.93
N ASP A 82 14.17 -12.65 -6.98
CA ASP A 82 13.40 -13.89 -6.92
C ASP A 82 14.02 -14.96 -6.01
N GLU A 83 15.35 -15.10 -6.00
CA GLU A 83 16.04 -16.08 -5.15
C GLU A 83 15.79 -15.82 -3.66
N LEU A 84 15.85 -14.55 -3.25
CA LEU A 84 15.56 -14.13 -1.88
C LEU A 84 14.10 -14.39 -1.53
N LEU A 85 13.19 -13.99 -2.43
CA LEU A 85 11.75 -14.13 -2.23
C LEU A 85 11.33 -15.60 -2.19
N GLU A 86 11.88 -16.45 -3.06
CA GLU A 86 11.63 -17.91 -3.04
C GLU A 86 12.11 -18.55 -1.74
N LYS A 87 13.26 -18.12 -1.24
CA LYS A 87 13.80 -18.61 0.05
C LYS A 87 12.91 -18.26 1.22
N LYS A 88 12.34 -17.04 1.24
CA LYS A 88 11.61 -16.49 2.39
C LYS A 88 10.08 -16.59 2.27
N GLY A 89 9.55 -16.65 1.08
CA GLY A 89 8.11 -16.62 0.79
C GLY A 89 7.42 -17.98 0.74
N LYS A 90 7.95 -19.00 1.42
CA LYS A 90 7.46 -20.40 1.34
C LYS A 90 6.01 -20.60 1.82
N ASN A 91 5.50 -19.70 2.66
CA ASN A 91 4.18 -19.82 3.28
C ASN A 91 3.10 -18.99 2.60
N ILE A 92 3.41 -18.38 1.44
CA ILE A 92 2.44 -17.57 0.68
C ILE A 92 1.45 -18.51 0.00
N LEU A 93 0.18 -18.15 0.10
CA LEU A 93 -0.90 -18.81 -0.62
C LEU A 93 -1.41 -17.91 -1.75
N GLU A 94 -1.92 -18.52 -2.83
CA GLU A 94 -2.58 -17.80 -3.91
C GLU A 94 -3.75 -16.97 -3.33
N GLY A 95 -3.82 -15.69 -3.71
CA GLY A 95 -4.82 -14.77 -3.19
C GLY A 95 -4.49 -14.10 -1.85
N ASP A 96 -3.32 -14.34 -1.28
CA ASP A 96 -2.85 -13.56 -0.13
C ASP A 96 -2.49 -12.12 -0.56
N ILE A 97 -2.49 -11.22 0.41
CA ILE A 97 -1.79 -9.94 0.31
C ILE A 97 -0.35 -10.18 0.74
N ILE A 98 0.61 -9.92 -0.12
CA ILE A 98 2.04 -10.09 0.23
C ILE A 98 2.54 -8.80 0.88
N VAL A 99 3.12 -8.91 2.07
CA VAL A 99 3.68 -7.76 2.80
C VAL A 99 5.20 -7.91 2.86
N LEU A 100 5.92 -7.00 2.22
CA LEU A 100 7.38 -6.94 2.27
C LEU A 100 7.82 -5.95 3.34
N ARG A 101 8.49 -6.44 4.37
CA ARG A 101 8.99 -5.65 5.49
C ARG A 101 10.49 -5.48 5.40
N SER A 102 10.95 -4.26 5.19
CA SER A 102 12.37 -3.92 5.25
C SER A 102 12.80 -3.30 6.57
N ASN A 103 11.85 -2.81 7.37
CA ASN A 103 12.09 -1.96 8.54
C ASN A 103 12.83 -0.65 8.19
N LEU A 104 12.66 -0.15 6.97
CA LEU A 104 13.35 1.06 6.50
C LEU A 104 13.06 2.25 7.40
N ASN A 105 11.78 2.52 7.67
CA ASN A 105 11.38 3.68 8.48
C ASN A 105 11.79 3.57 9.96
N ASP A 106 11.98 2.35 10.46
CA ASP A 106 12.45 2.11 11.84
C ASP A 106 13.96 2.40 11.98
N ASN A 107 14.73 2.25 10.90
CA ASN A 107 16.16 2.50 10.87
C ASN A 107 16.52 3.89 10.36
N TYR A 108 15.76 4.40 9.38
CA TYR A 108 15.99 5.68 8.71
C TYR A 108 14.69 6.46 8.66
N PRO A 109 14.54 7.52 9.46
CA PRO A 109 13.33 8.35 9.42
C PRO A 109 13.09 8.87 7.99
N ASN A 110 11.85 8.76 7.55
CA ASN A 110 11.46 9.16 6.20
C ASN A 110 11.60 10.66 5.91
N SER A 111 11.90 11.46 6.94
CA SER A 111 12.29 12.87 6.82
C SER A 111 13.77 13.06 6.50
N SER A 112 14.57 12.00 6.48
CA SER A 112 16.01 12.02 6.25
C SER A 112 16.34 11.64 4.80
N GLU A 113 17.48 12.13 4.29
CA GLU A 113 18.03 11.70 3.00
C GLU A 113 18.41 10.22 3.02
N ASP A 114 18.78 9.70 4.19
CA ASP A 114 19.16 8.30 4.39
C ASP A 114 18.01 7.34 4.12
N TYR A 115 16.75 7.75 4.32
CA TYR A 115 15.58 6.96 3.95
C TYR A 115 15.64 6.54 2.47
N TRP A 116 15.85 7.48 1.57
CA TRP A 116 15.97 7.22 0.14
C TRP A 116 17.26 6.49 -0.22
N LYS A 117 18.37 6.90 0.40
CA LYS A 117 19.69 6.35 0.12
C LYS A 117 19.78 4.86 0.46
N PHE A 118 19.25 4.45 1.62
CA PHE A 118 19.35 3.10 2.12
C PHE A 118 18.12 2.24 1.86
N SER A 119 17.11 2.77 1.18
CA SER A 119 15.95 1.99 0.76
C SER A 119 16.39 0.78 -0.08
N PRO A 120 15.85 -0.41 0.17
CA PRO A 120 15.95 -1.51 -0.78
C PRO A 120 15.07 -1.20 -2.01
N PHE A 121 15.13 -2.05 -3.01
CA PHE A 121 14.27 -1.97 -4.19
C PHE A 121 13.99 -3.36 -4.74
N LEU A 122 12.86 -3.51 -5.42
CA LEU A 122 12.58 -4.71 -6.20
C LEU A 122 13.32 -4.63 -7.53
N ASP A 123 13.95 -5.72 -7.92
CA ASP A 123 14.41 -5.87 -9.29
C ASP A 123 13.33 -6.56 -10.16
N ASP A 124 13.60 -6.68 -11.44
CA ASP A 124 12.65 -7.27 -12.39
C ASP A 124 12.32 -8.73 -12.05
N SER A 125 13.29 -9.48 -11.51
CA SER A 125 13.10 -10.89 -11.16
C SER A 125 12.20 -11.04 -9.94
N GLY A 126 12.42 -10.22 -8.90
CA GLY A 126 11.58 -10.17 -7.72
C GLY A 126 10.16 -9.72 -8.01
N SER A 127 10.00 -8.69 -8.87
CA SER A 127 8.69 -8.21 -9.30
C SER A 127 7.89 -9.28 -10.06
N LYS A 128 8.52 -10.01 -10.98
CA LYS A 128 7.92 -11.13 -11.71
C LYS A 128 7.54 -12.28 -10.79
N TRP A 129 8.42 -12.63 -9.86
CA TRP A 129 8.14 -13.66 -8.85
C TRP A 129 6.89 -13.31 -8.02
N LEU A 130 6.74 -12.05 -7.60
CA LEU A 130 5.56 -11.59 -6.86
C LEU A 130 4.29 -11.76 -7.71
N VAL A 131 4.32 -11.40 -8.98
CA VAL A 131 3.18 -11.58 -9.90
C VAL A 131 2.81 -13.05 -10.08
N GLU A 132 3.80 -13.94 -10.20
CA GLU A 132 3.59 -15.40 -10.34
C GLU A 132 2.88 -16.03 -9.13
N LYS A 133 3.03 -15.45 -7.91
CA LYS A 133 2.30 -15.90 -6.72
C LYS A 133 0.82 -15.49 -6.73
N LYS A 134 0.37 -14.68 -7.71
CA LYS A 134 -1.01 -14.20 -7.87
C LYS A 134 -1.60 -13.60 -6.59
N PRO A 135 -0.94 -12.63 -5.98
CA PRO A 135 -1.46 -11.99 -4.78
C PRO A 135 -2.68 -11.11 -5.12
N LYS A 136 -3.51 -10.82 -4.13
CA LYS A 136 -4.56 -9.80 -4.25
C LYS A 136 -3.97 -8.39 -4.36
N ALA A 137 -2.99 -8.11 -3.53
CA ALA A 137 -2.25 -6.86 -3.48
C ALA A 137 -0.87 -7.10 -2.86
N ILE A 138 -0.01 -6.07 -2.93
CA ILE A 138 1.30 -6.09 -2.31
C ILE A 138 1.45 -4.86 -1.42
N VAL A 139 2.10 -4.99 -0.27
CA VAL A 139 2.35 -3.89 0.67
C VAL A 139 3.84 -3.76 0.92
N PHE A 140 4.37 -2.55 0.82
CA PHE A 140 5.76 -2.21 1.04
C PHE A 140 5.92 -1.17 2.16
N ASP A 141 6.96 -1.28 2.95
CA ASP A 141 7.39 -0.22 3.89
C ASP A 141 8.52 0.66 3.32
N PHE A 142 8.73 0.61 2.02
CA PHE A 142 9.80 1.31 1.29
C PHE A 142 9.31 1.74 -0.10
N PRO A 143 9.97 2.72 -0.76
CA PRO A 143 9.79 2.98 -2.18
C PRO A 143 10.43 1.83 -2.98
N GLN A 144 9.63 1.09 -3.73
CA GLN A 144 10.01 -0.21 -4.29
C GLN A 144 10.77 -0.13 -5.61
N ASP A 145 10.65 0.96 -6.36
CA ASP A 145 11.42 1.15 -7.59
C ASP A 145 12.77 1.80 -7.34
N ARG A 146 13.80 1.28 -7.97
CA ARG A 146 15.14 1.88 -7.94
C ARG A 146 15.12 3.33 -8.45
N ALA A 147 14.32 3.58 -9.47
CA ALA A 147 14.17 4.88 -10.11
C ALA A 147 13.52 5.95 -9.20
N ALA A 148 12.76 5.54 -8.18
CA ALA A 148 12.15 6.47 -7.24
C ALA A 148 13.17 7.35 -6.50
N LYS A 149 14.38 6.85 -6.28
CA LYS A 149 15.46 7.60 -5.65
C LYS A 149 15.95 8.78 -6.49
N ASP A 150 15.84 8.65 -7.80
CA ASP A 150 16.32 9.65 -8.76
C ASP A 150 15.38 10.85 -8.90
N LEU A 151 14.11 10.73 -8.45
CA LEU A 151 13.12 11.80 -8.50
C LEU A 151 13.58 13.11 -7.84
N GLN A 152 14.50 13.02 -6.90
CA GLN A 152 15.07 14.19 -6.22
C GLN A 152 16.09 14.95 -7.08
N PHE A 153 16.65 14.29 -8.11
CA PHE A 153 17.81 14.79 -8.86
C PHE A 153 17.51 15.01 -10.35
N ARG A 154 16.53 14.29 -10.91
CA ARG A 154 16.20 14.34 -12.33
C ARG A 154 14.73 14.01 -12.58
N ILE A 155 14.29 14.32 -13.80
CA ILE A 155 13.00 13.81 -14.30
C ILE A 155 13.18 12.31 -14.59
N VAL A 156 12.38 11.48 -13.95
CA VAL A 156 12.30 10.04 -14.20
C VAL A 156 11.13 9.77 -15.13
N LYS A 157 11.34 8.97 -16.15
CA LYS A 157 10.29 8.61 -17.10
C LYS A 157 9.47 7.43 -16.58
N ASN A 158 8.20 7.37 -16.93
CA ASN A 158 7.28 6.32 -16.50
C ASN A 158 7.82 4.88 -16.71
N HIS A 159 8.44 4.59 -17.84
CA HIS A 159 8.99 3.27 -18.12
C HIS A 159 10.24 2.87 -17.30
N GLU A 160 10.81 3.79 -16.54
CA GLU A 160 11.94 3.52 -15.65
C GLU A 160 11.47 2.95 -14.30
N PHE A 161 10.16 3.06 -14.00
CA PHE A 161 9.54 2.44 -12.82
C PHE A 161 9.16 1.00 -13.16
N THR A 162 10.16 0.12 -13.22
CA THR A 162 9.99 -1.24 -13.76
C THR A 162 9.12 -2.11 -12.87
N GLU A 163 9.20 -1.96 -11.56
CA GLU A 163 8.33 -2.64 -10.61
C GLU A 163 6.86 -2.26 -10.84
N HIS A 164 6.55 -0.95 -10.88
CA HIS A 164 5.19 -0.47 -11.18
C HIS A 164 4.67 -1.02 -12.51
N GLN A 165 5.51 -1.01 -13.56
CA GLN A 165 5.10 -1.54 -14.86
C GLN A 165 4.76 -3.03 -14.80
N ILE A 166 5.51 -3.82 -14.04
CA ILE A 166 5.30 -5.26 -13.91
C ILE A 166 4.08 -5.56 -13.04
N ILE A 167 4.00 -4.99 -11.84
CA ILE A 167 2.99 -5.34 -10.84
C ILE A 167 1.63 -4.71 -11.19
N LEU A 168 1.57 -3.40 -11.43
CA LEU A 168 0.33 -2.75 -11.84
C LEU A 168 -0.13 -3.22 -13.22
N GLY A 169 0.82 -3.55 -14.12
CA GLY A 169 0.53 -4.15 -15.43
C GLY A 169 -0.15 -5.52 -15.35
N ALA A 170 0.07 -6.25 -14.26
CA ALA A 170 -0.61 -7.50 -13.96
C ALA A 170 -1.98 -7.30 -13.24
N ASP A 171 -2.50 -6.08 -13.17
CA ASP A 171 -3.74 -5.72 -12.44
C ASP A 171 -3.64 -6.00 -10.92
N ILE A 172 -2.44 -5.95 -10.35
CA ILE A 172 -2.18 -6.10 -8.91
C ILE A 172 -1.97 -4.71 -8.33
N MET A 173 -2.81 -4.32 -7.37
CA MET A 173 -2.65 -3.07 -6.63
C MET A 173 -1.52 -3.20 -5.61
N HIS A 174 -0.89 -2.08 -5.26
CA HIS A 174 0.05 -2.09 -4.16
C HIS A 174 -0.18 -0.92 -3.18
N VAL A 175 0.37 -1.08 -1.99
CA VAL A 175 0.38 -0.07 -0.93
C VAL A 175 1.82 0.26 -0.60
N GLU A 176 2.16 1.52 -0.69
CA GLU A 176 3.50 2.02 -0.45
C GLU A 176 3.64 2.71 0.91
N HIS A 177 4.88 2.80 1.35
CA HIS A 177 5.26 3.53 2.56
C HIS A 177 4.46 3.13 3.80
N ALA A 178 4.12 1.84 3.92
CA ALA A 178 3.57 1.30 5.15
C ALA A 178 4.57 1.46 6.29
N ILE A 179 4.06 1.61 7.51
CA ILE A 179 4.91 1.85 8.68
C ILE A 179 4.60 0.87 9.80
N LYS A 180 5.52 0.75 10.77
CA LYS A 180 5.36 -0.09 11.95
C LYS A 180 5.13 -1.57 11.62
N LEU A 181 5.61 -2.05 10.49
CA LEU A 181 5.56 -3.47 10.14
C LEU A 181 6.39 -4.33 11.11
N ASN A 182 7.37 -3.75 11.80
CA ASN A 182 8.14 -4.38 12.88
C ASN A 182 7.28 -4.85 14.06
N LEU A 183 6.07 -4.29 14.23
CA LEU A 183 5.11 -4.71 15.26
C LEU A 183 4.37 -5.99 14.89
N ILE A 184 4.38 -6.39 13.63
CA ILE A 184 3.77 -7.64 13.18
C ILE A 184 4.70 -8.80 13.56
N LYS A 185 4.21 -9.66 14.46
CA LYS A 185 4.97 -10.83 14.96
C LYS A 185 4.60 -12.13 14.27
N ASN A 186 3.43 -12.19 13.68
CA ASN A 186 2.93 -13.35 12.98
C ASN A 186 3.25 -13.24 11.50
N GLU A 187 3.72 -14.30 10.89
CA GLU A 187 3.95 -14.36 9.43
C GLU A 187 2.65 -14.30 8.65
N ARG A 188 1.52 -14.69 9.25
CA ARG A 188 0.19 -14.67 8.64
C ARG A 188 -0.81 -13.95 9.54
N PHE A 189 -1.58 -13.03 8.97
CA PHE A 189 -2.56 -12.18 9.66
C PHE A 189 -3.60 -11.67 8.68
N TYR A 190 -4.64 -11.01 9.18
CA TYR A 190 -5.63 -10.36 8.32
C TYR A 190 -5.31 -8.88 8.16
N LEU A 191 -5.38 -8.37 6.92
CA LEU A 191 -5.03 -6.99 6.58
C LEU A 191 -6.21 -6.28 5.92
N PHE A 192 -6.43 -5.02 6.33
CA PHE A 192 -7.25 -4.03 5.63
C PHE A 192 -6.36 -2.85 5.24
N SER A 193 -6.44 -2.41 4.00
CA SER A 193 -5.69 -1.26 3.48
C SER A 193 -6.55 -0.39 2.58
N LEU A 194 -7.81 -0.16 2.99
CA LEU A 194 -8.77 0.57 2.18
C LEU A 194 -8.39 2.04 2.05
N PRO A 195 -8.30 2.56 0.83
CA PRO A 195 -8.04 3.98 0.57
C PRO A 195 -9.30 4.82 0.72
N ILE A 196 -9.10 6.13 0.77
CA ILE A 196 -10.18 7.08 0.50
C ILE A 196 -10.62 6.88 -0.96
N ASN A 197 -11.88 6.52 -1.16
CA ASN A 197 -12.41 6.25 -2.50
C ASN A 197 -12.69 7.56 -3.24
N LEU A 198 -11.73 7.96 -4.07
CA LEU A 198 -11.82 9.16 -4.90
C LEU A 198 -12.19 8.78 -6.33
N PRO A 199 -13.23 9.38 -6.93
CA PRO A 199 -13.64 9.07 -8.30
C PRO A 199 -12.51 9.30 -9.30
N ASN A 200 -12.31 8.35 -10.20
CA ASN A 200 -11.30 8.41 -11.27
C ASN A 200 -9.85 8.64 -10.76
N ALA A 201 -9.59 8.41 -9.47
CA ALA A 201 -8.24 8.51 -8.95
C ALA A 201 -7.40 7.29 -9.37
N ASP A 202 -6.12 7.53 -9.56
CA ASP A 202 -5.12 6.51 -9.86
C ASP A 202 -4.45 5.94 -8.60
N GLY A 203 -4.83 6.47 -7.43
CA GLY A 203 -4.38 6.04 -6.11
C GLY A 203 -5.04 6.85 -5.01
N GLY A 204 -4.77 6.51 -3.75
CA GLY A 204 -5.33 7.21 -2.61
C GLY A 204 -4.69 6.84 -1.29
N ASN A 205 -4.66 7.81 -0.38
CA ASN A 205 -4.13 7.59 0.97
C ASN A 205 -4.96 6.52 1.70
N CYS A 206 -4.28 5.65 2.43
CA CYS A 206 -4.89 4.58 3.19
C CYS A 206 -4.24 4.42 4.56
N THR A 207 -4.91 3.71 5.45
CA THR A 207 -4.39 3.35 6.77
C THR A 207 -4.48 1.83 6.91
N PRO A 208 -3.39 1.09 6.66
CA PRO A 208 -3.37 -0.35 6.85
C PRO A 208 -3.64 -0.75 8.31
N ILE A 209 -4.50 -1.73 8.51
CA ILE A 209 -4.87 -2.28 9.82
C ILE A 209 -4.65 -3.79 9.79
N SER A 210 -3.79 -4.28 10.70
CA SER A 210 -3.52 -5.71 10.87
C SER A 210 -4.35 -6.27 12.02
N ILE A 211 -5.01 -7.39 11.79
CA ILE A 211 -5.82 -8.11 12.78
C ILE A 211 -5.24 -9.50 12.99
N PHE A 212 -5.04 -9.86 14.24
CA PHE A 212 -4.49 -11.15 14.66
C PHE A 212 -5.54 -11.99 15.36
N GLY A 213 -5.34 -13.31 15.33
CA GLY A 213 -6.21 -14.27 16.04
C GLY A 213 -7.49 -14.66 15.29
N LEU A 214 -7.72 -14.15 14.09
CA LEU A 214 -8.80 -14.64 13.24
C LEU A 214 -8.47 -16.03 12.69
N LYS A 215 -9.51 -16.83 12.47
CA LYS A 215 -9.43 -18.09 11.72
C LYS A 215 -10.16 -17.94 10.41
N GLU A 216 -9.65 -18.55 9.34
CA GLU A 216 -10.23 -18.43 7.98
C GLU A 216 -11.71 -18.76 7.88
N LYS A 217 -12.20 -19.66 8.74
CA LYS A 217 -13.61 -20.07 8.78
C LYS A 217 -14.55 -19.11 9.52
N ASP A 218 -14.02 -18.13 10.22
CA ASP A 218 -14.80 -17.32 11.18
C ASP A 218 -15.49 -16.13 10.52
N TYR A 219 -15.23 -15.83 9.23
CA TYR A 219 -15.80 -14.63 8.58
C TYR A 219 -15.90 -14.79 7.05
N LYS A 220 -16.70 -13.91 6.46
CA LYS A 220 -16.82 -13.72 5.02
C LYS A 220 -16.77 -12.23 4.72
N ILE A 221 -16.00 -11.85 3.71
CA ILE A 221 -16.03 -10.49 3.16
C ILE A 221 -17.14 -10.41 2.12
N VAL A 222 -17.93 -9.36 2.21
CA VAL A 222 -18.88 -8.99 1.17
C VAL A 222 -18.42 -7.65 0.60
N ASP A 223 -17.97 -7.67 -0.64
CA ASP A 223 -17.60 -6.47 -1.38
C ASP A 223 -18.86 -5.85 -1.98
N HIS A 224 -19.18 -4.64 -1.57
CA HIS A 224 -20.31 -3.88 -2.07
C HIS A 224 -19.92 -2.87 -3.16
N SER A 225 -18.68 -2.83 -3.59
CA SER A 225 -18.19 -1.86 -4.58
C SER A 225 -18.90 -1.97 -5.94
N SER A 226 -19.40 -3.18 -6.29
CA SER A 226 -20.17 -3.41 -7.52
C SER A 226 -21.60 -2.83 -7.50
N VAL A 227 -22.05 -2.34 -6.36
CA VAL A 227 -23.43 -1.79 -6.16
C VAL A 227 -23.39 -0.25 -6.14
N MET A 228 -22.20 0.34 -6.21
CA MET A 228 -22.06 1.80 -6.12
C MET A 228 -22.44 2.46 -7.43
N ASP A 229 -23.43 3.33 -7.39
CA ASP A 229 -23.75 4.27 -8.47
C ASP A 229 -22.66 5.36 -8.53
N ASN A 230 -22.41 5.89 -9.72
CA ASN A 230 -21.49 7.01 -9.97
C ASN A 230 -21.82 8.28 -9.13
N ASN A 231 -22.97 8.31 -8.48
CA ASN A 231 -23.41 9.36 -7.56
C ASN A 231 -22.96 9.15 -6.11
N ASP A 232 -22.41 7.96 -5.77
CA ASP A 232 -21.93 7.65 -4.41
C ASP A 232 -20.47 8.08 -4.21
N ILE A 233 -20.20 9.35 -4.52
CA ILE A 233 -18.89 9.97 -4.32
C ILE A 233 -18.52 9.87 -2.84
N PHE A 234 -17.27 9.43 -2.56
CA PHE A 234 -16.69 9.26 -1.21
C PHE A 234 -17.32 8.17 -0.33
N LYS A 235 -18.16 7.30 -0.89
CA LYS A 235 -18.68 6.16 -0.14
C LYS A 235 -17.95 4.89 -0.54
N SER A 236 -17.52 4.13 0.45
CA SER A 236 -16.95 2.79 0.29
C SER A 236 -17.60 1.87 1.31
N TYR A 237 -18.12 0.75 0.86
CA TYR A 237 -18.75 -0.23 1.72
C TYR A 237 -18.05 -1.57 1.62
N LEU A 238 -17.59 -2.03 2.76
CA LEU A 238 -17.11 -3.39 2.95
C LEU A 238 -17.79 -3.96 4.19
N THR A 239 -18.40 -5.11 4.05
CA THR A 239 -19.00 -5.81 5.18
C THR A 239 -18.16 -7.03 5.53
N LEU A 240 -17.73 -7.10 6.78
CA LEU A 240 -17.14 -8.28 7.37
C LEU A 240 -18.23 -9.03 8.14
N SER A 241 -18.60 -10.21 7.66
CA SER A 241 -19.54 -11.08 8.34
C SER A 241 -18.79 -12.16 9.11
N PHE A 242 -19.07 -12.27 10.40
CA PHE A 242 -18.56 -13.36 11.23
C PHE A 242 -19.56 -14.50 11.18
N ASN A 243 -19.09 -15.71 10.95
CA ASN A 243 -19.90 -16.90 11.14
C ASN A 243 -20.12 -17.04 12.66
N ASN A 244 -21.33 -16.72 13.13
CA ASN A 244 -21.72 -17.09 14.46
C ASN A 244 -21.71 -18.63 14.47
N GLY A 245 -20.68 -19.19 15.12
CA GLY A 245 -20.69 -20.63 15.34
C GLY A 245 -21.99 -20.99 16.05
N ASP A 246 -22.69 -21.93 15.49
CA ASP A 246 -23.84 -22.57 16.18
C ASP A 246 -23.37 -22.94 17.57
N GLN A 247 -24.04 -22.38 18.60
CA GLN A 247 -23.87 -22.72 19.99
C GLN A 247 -24.40 -24.14 20.23
#